data_f3cc367c9416ff034de561c1f3b1fd4c
#
_entry.id   f3cc367c9416ff034de561c1f3b1fd4c
#
_cell.length_a   1.000
_cell.length_b   1.000
_cell.length_c   1.000
_cell.angle_alpha   90.00
_cell.angle_beta   90.00
_cell.angle_gamma   90.00
#
_symmetry.space_group_name_H-M   'P 1'
#
loop_
_entity.id
_entity.type
_entity.pdbx_description
1 polymer ?
#
loop_
_entity_poly.entity_id
_entity_poly.type
_entity_poly.pdbx_seq_one_letter_code
_entity_poly.pdbx_strand_id
1 'polypeptide(L)'
;MAITRRQFIKRTGLATAGTVLGPGLFSNMFVRHALAFSNRYFIVLFLDGGNDGLNTVIPVSNGSGTLRTDYETNRKTGPGGIRMTPAELNGTLVGTDGLTGGQLAIHPGFNDAGAAGASGGLKSIWNEGRLAVIQGCGYPEYSLSHEESRNIWETGNPLFYSPYTGTGWMGRYLVGNAVSAPPPYTATDIPAVNIADSVVGEYKNTGTSVLALRRLQDFGFPYDYDYPSEDAAKEIAFESLYGTAAGSGNATVKYIGNTGLSTESASQQYPQTHGVYVSARSSFNDAYTNGLNTGTARGFREIAKIIYSVERGLVSGVNARFFQLSNGGYDTHSNQGGADSNGQHYELHAEVGNAIRLFWEDLKTMGAGNTDIRNKVTILVWSEFSRRIPQNDNGTDHGSQGPMFVVGGTVNGGVYGSHPNIDPDALDNNENSPYWQGANPGPAGQHRSTDFRDVYGTILTRWLDMSQATVLSSVLALDAGPANDYWTAANFNVGFLP
;
A
#
# COMPACT_ATOMS: atom_id res chain seq x y z
N MET A 1 -25.85 -15.34 -37.46
CA MET A 1 -26.77 -15.07 -36.34
C MET A 1 -26.00 -14.25 -35.33
N ALA A 2 -26.29 -12.99 -35.20
CA ALA A 2 -25.62 -12.12 -34.22
C ALA A 2 -26.07 -12.49 -32.81
N ILE A 3 -25.14 -12.76 -31.95
CA ILE A 3 -25.42 -13.04 -30.54
C ILE A 3 -25.57 -11.69 -29.85
N THR A 4 -26.68 -11.43 -29.19
CA THR A 4 -26.90 -10.18 -28.45
C THR A 4 -26.05 -10.15 -27.18
N ARG A 5 -25.65 -8.95 -26.74
CA ARG A 5 -24.91 -8.67 -25.48
C ARG A 5 -25.45 -9.48 -24.29
N ARG A 6 -26.77 -9.59 -24.18
CA ARG A 6 -27.46 -10.34 -23.12
C ARG A 6 -27.30 -11.87 -23.27
N GLN A 7 -27.13 -12.37 -24.50
CA GLN A 7 -26.91 -13.80 -24.76
C GLN A 7 -25.46 -14.22 -24.54
N PHE A 8 -24.50 -13.31 -24.76
CA PHE A 8 -23.09 -13.53 -24.46
C PHE A 8 -22.89 -13.65 -22.94
N ILE A 9 -23.41 -12.70 -22.15
CA ILE A 9 -23.34 -12.73 -20.69
C ILE A 9 -24.00 -13.99 -20.11
N LYS A 10 -25.12 -14.44 -20.66
CA LYS A 10 -25.76 -15.68 -20.22
C LYS A 10 -24.96 -16.94 -20.58
N ARG A 11 -24.23 -16.94 -21.69
CA ARG A 11 -23.47 -18.11 -22.13
C ARG A 11 -22.12 -18.23 -21.43
N THR A 12 -21.44 -17.13 -21.14
CA THR A 12 -20.20 -17.12 -20.34
C THR A 12 -20.47 -17.38 -18.86
N GLY A 13 -21.56 -16.85 -18.30
CA GLY A 13 -21.94 -17.11 -16.90
C GLY A 13 -22.44 -18.54 -16.62
N LEU A 14 -22.90 -19.27 -17.64
CA LEU A 14 -23.39 -20.65 -17.50
C LEU A 14 -22.31 -21.72 -17.78
N ALA A 15 -21.23 -21.38 -18.47
CA ALA A 15 -20.14 -22.33 -18.75
C ALA A 15 -19.23 -22.58 -17.54
N THR A 16 -19.22 -21.71 -16.53
CA THR A 16 -18.44 -21.86 -15.30
C THR A 16 -19.13 -22.57 -14.15
N ALA A 17 -20.43 -22.87 -14.28
CA ALA A 17 -21.21 -23.57 -13.24
C ALA A 17 -21.28 -25.10 -13.40
N GLY A 18 -20.62 -25.67 -14.37
CA GLY A 18 -20.87 -27.06 -14.82
C GLY A 18 -19.72 -28.05 -14.85
N THR A 19 -18.65 -27.90 -14.07
CA THR A 19 -17.66 -28.98 -13.94
C THR A 19 -17.39 -29.36 -12.49
N VAL A 20 -18.12 -30.39 -12.08
CA VAL A 20 -17.67 -31.52 -11.25
C VAL A 20 -17.11 -31.19 -9.86
N LEU A 21 -17.98 -31.22 -8.90
CA LEU A 21 -17.62 -31.64 -7.55
C LEU A 21 -18.00 -33.10 -7.39
N GLY A 22 -17.03 -34.01 -7.55
CA GLY A 22 -17.12 -35.37 -7.05
C GLY A 22 -17.12 -35.36 -5.51
N PRO A 23 -17.89 -36.25 -4.85
CA PRO A 23 -17.95 -36.30 -3.41
C PRO A 23 -16.72 -37.05 -2.88
N GLY A 24 -15.74 -36.34 -2.35
CA GLY A 24 -14.56 -36.97 -1.75
C GLY A 24 -13.69 -35.96 -1.00
N LEU A 25 -13.86 -35.91 0.32
CA LEU A 25 -12.83 -35.55 1.32
C LEU A 25 -12.11 -34.20 1.14
N PHE A 26 -12.83 -33.11 1.21
CA PHE A 26 -12.21 -31.85 1.61
C PHE A 26 -12.34 -31.71 3.13
N SER A 27 -11.20 -31.81 3.82
CA SER A 27 -11.18 -31.53 5.23
C SER A 27 -11.66 -30.10 5.49
N ASN A 28 -12.48 -29.89 6.51
CA ASN A 28 -13.02 -28.59 6.93
C ASN A 28 -11.93 -27.49 7.13
N MET A 29 -10.67 -27.88 7.15
CA MET A 29 -9.52 -27.01 7.29
C MET A 29 -9.19 -26.25 5.96
N PHE A 30 -9.26 -26.93 4.81
CA PHE A 30 -9.04 -26.32 3.51
C PHE A 30 -10.18 -25.34 3.13
N VAL A 31 -11.41 -25.70 3.44
CA VAL A 31 -12.56 -24.82 3.19
C VAL A 31 -12.50 -23.56 4.07
N ARG A 32 -12.03 -23.66 5.31
CA ARG A 32 -11.85 -22.50 6.19
C ARG A 32 -10.71 -21.57 5.70
N HIS A 33 -9.63 -22.11 5.16
CA HIS A 33 -8.52 -21.30 4.59
C HIS A 33 -8.96 -20.59 3.31
N ALA A 34 -9.60 -21.29 2.38
CA ALA A 34 -10.10 -20.70 1.15
C ALA A 34 -11.17 -19.60 1.40
N LEU A 35 -12.04 -19.80 2.39
CA LEU A 35 -13.05 -18.80 2.78
C LEU A 35 -12.45 -17.62 3.54
N ALA A 36 -11.38 -17.82 4.32
CA ALA A 36 -10.67 -16.75 5.01
C ALA A 36 -9.99 -15.81 4.00
N PHE A 37 -9.42 -16.36 2.94
CA PHE A 37 -8.73 -15.62 1.87
C PHE A 37 -9.67 -14.75 1.04
N SER A 38 -10.88 -15.24 0.76
CA SER A 38 -11.86 -14.53 -0.08
C SER A 38 -12.43 -13.25 0.53
N ASN A 39 -12.13 -12.96 1.80
CA ASN A 39 -12.78 -11.88 2.54
C ASN A 39 -11.82 -10.79 3.07
N ARG A 40 -10.55 -10.79 2.67
CA ARG A 40 -9.57 -9.79 3.13
C ARG A 40 -9.22 -8.80 2.02
N TYR A 41 -8.96 -7.55 2.42
CA TYR A 41 -8.52 -6.47 1.54
C TYR A 41 -7.16 -5.98 1.98
N PHE A 42 -6.26 -5.80 1.03
CA PHE A 42 -4.96 -5.23 1.26
C PHE A 42 -4.76 -3.99 0.41
N ILE A 43 -4.37 -2.90 1.05
CA ILE A 43 -4.20 -1.59 0.42
C ILE A 43 -2.78 -1.12 0.71
N VAL A 44 -2.09 -0.68 -0.32
CA VAL A 44 -0.79 -0.04 -0.21
C VAL A 44 -0.95 1.45 -0.49
N LEU A 45 -0.47 2.29 0.42
CA LEU A 45 -0.33 3.72 0.22
C LEU A 45 1.15 4.08 0.17
N PHE A 46 1.60 4.53 -0.97
CA PHE A 46 2.97 4.97 -1.20
C PHE A 46 3.09 6.48 -0.98
N LEU A 47 4.00 6.90 -0.11
CA LEU A 47 4.37 8.30 0.14
C LEU A 47 5.55 8.65 -0.77
N ASP A 48 5.25 9.20 -1.94
CA ASP A 48 6.22 9.42 -3.02
C ASP A 48 7.04 10.69 -2.77
N GLY A 49 8.36 10.51 -2.73
CA GLY A 49 9.35 11.58 -2.57
C GLY A 49 10.27 11.44 -1.35
N GLY A 50 10.27 10.34 -0.64
CA GLY A 50 11.16 10.15 0.53
C GLY A 50 10.69 10.91 1.76
N ASN A 51 9.75 10.35 2.47
CA ASN A 51 9.17 10.92 3.68
C ASN A 51 10.22 11.11 4.81
N ASP A 52 10.31 12.29 5.41
CA ASP A 52 11.22 12.55 6.55
C ASP A 52 10.79 11.76 7.79
N GLY A 53 11.37 10.57 7.94
CA GLY A 53 11.05 9.65 9.04
C GLY A 53 11.31 10.24 10.41
N LEU A 54 12.35 11.07 10.55
CA LEU A 54 12.71 11.69 11.82
C LEU A 54 11.71 12.77 12.25
N ASN A 55 11.04 13.41 11.29
CA ASN A 55 9.91 14.32 11.54
C ASN A 55 8.54 13.67 11.35
N THR A 56 8.49 12.36 11.12
CA THR A 56 7.26 11.57 11.05
C THR A 56 7.01 10.80 12.35
N VAL A 57 8.06 10.18 12.91
CA VAL A 57 8.06 9.54 14.24
C VAL A 57 9.16 10.21 15.06
N ILE A 58 8.74 11.10 15.94
CA ILE A 58 9.61 12.10 16.57
C ILE A 58 9.92 11.70 18.01
N PRO A 59 11.21 11.71 18.44
CA PRO A 59 11.56 11.55 19.83
C PRO A 59 11.05 12.71 20.69
N VAL A 60 10.40 12.39 21.81
CA VAL A 60 9.88 13.38 22.79
C VAL A 60 10.74 13.39 24.04
N SER A 61 11.32 12.26 24.41
CA SER A 61 12.27 12.14 25.53
C SER A 61 13.42 11.20 25.21
N ASN A 62 14.47 11.28 25.99
CA ASN A 62 15.69 10.49 25.80
C ASN A 62 15.54 9.01 26.18
N GLY A 63 14.66 8.69 27.13
CA GLY A 63 14.70 7.37 27.76
C GLY A 63 16.04 7.14 28.47
N SER A 64 16.66 5.98 28.21
CA SER A 64 17.99 5.62 28.74
C SER A 64 19.17 6.10 27.86
N GLY A 65 18.89 6.84 26.77
CA GLY A 65 19.89 7.33 25.80
C GLY A 65 19.85 8.85 25.64
N THR A 66 20.20 9.30 24.44
CA THR A 66 20.30 10.73 24.07
C THR A 66 19.33 11.12 22.95
N LEU A 67 18.40 10.24 22.59
CA LEU A 67 17.60 10.30 21.37
C LEU A 67 16.91 11.66 21.14
N ARG A 68 16.32 12.26 22.17
CA ARG A 68 15.71 13.59 22.08
C ARG A 68 16.78 14.69 21.94
N THR A 69 17.84 14.61 22.69
CA THR A 69 18.96 15.57 22.63
C THR A 69 19.60 15.55 21.24
N ASP A 70 19.78 14.38 20.65
CA ASP A 70 20.35 14.23 19.31
C ASP A 70 19.41 14.77 18.24
N TYR A 71 18.09 14.54 18.36
CA TYR A 71 17.09 15.17 17.51
C TYR A 71 17.20 16.71 17.58
N GLU A 72 17.33 17.28 18.76
CA GLU A 72 17.44 18.73 18.97
C GLU A 72 18.74 19.31 18.43
N THR A 73 19.81 18.52 18.43
CA THR A 73 21.10 18.92 17.83
C THR A 73 21.01 18.97 16.31
N ASN A 74 20.29 18.04 15.69
CA ASN A 74 20.24 17.88 14.25
C ASN A 74 19.14 18.71 13.57
N ARG A 75 18.14 19.14 14.30
CA ARG A 75 16.99 19.93 13.77
C ARG A 75 16.96 21.29 14.44
N LYS A 76 16.88 22.36 13.65
CA LYS A 76 16.94 23.75 14.12
C LYS A 76 15.54 24.26 14.49
N THR A 77 15.50 25.25 15.36
CA THR A 77 14.33 26.07 15.66
C THR A 77 14.42 27.44 14.97
N GLY A 78 13.34 28.19 14.97
CA GLY A 78 13.28 29.55 14.40
C GLY A 78 13.00 29.55 12.89
N PRO A 79 13.28 30.64 12.18
CA PRO A 79 12.99 30.74 10.75
C PRO A 79 13.66 29.64 9.95
N GLY A 80 12.90 28.88 9.19
CA GLY A 80 13.36 27.71 8.42
C GLY A 80 13.65 26.47 9.26
N GLY A 81 13.51 26.53 10.58
CA GLY A 81 13.69 25.37 11.45
C GLY A 81 12.53 24.38 11.33
N ILE A 82 12.86 23.09 11.39
CA ILE A 82 11.88 22.00 11.29
C ILE A 82 11.79 21.18 12.58
N ARG A 83 12.49 21.59 13.63
CA ARG A 83 12.45 20.95 14.95
C ARG A 83 11.10 21.18 15.62
N MET A 84 10.49 20.12 16.11
CA MET A 84 9.28 20.15 16.92
C MET A 84 9.60 20.03 18.40
N THR A 85 8.96 20.87 19.20
CA THR A 85 9.11 20.87 20.68
C THR A 85 8.24 19.78 21.32
N PRO A 86 8.57 19.31 22.53
CA PRO A 86 7.71 18.39 23.25
C PRO A 86 6.28 18.91 23.48
N ALA A 87 6.10 20.23 23.61
CA ALA A 87 4.80 20.84 23.77
C ALA A 87 3.93 20.71 22.52
N GLU A 88 4.51 20.91 21.33
CA GLU A 88 3.82 20.72 20.05
C GLU A 88 3.46 19.25 19.80
N LEU A 89 4.23 18.31 20.35
CA LEU A 89 4.05 16.87 20.17
C LEU A 89 3.09 16.24 21.19
N ASN A 90 2.68 16.96 22.24
CA ASN A 90 1.90 16.41 23.33
C ASN A 90 0.57 15.77 22.89
N GLY A 91 -0.07 16.34 21.84
CA GLY A 91 -1.33 15.81 21.28
C GLY A 91 -1.18 14.52 20.47
N THR A 92 0.04 14.14 20.10
CA THR A 92 0.33 13.03 19.17
C THR A 92 1.24 11.96 19.73
N LEU A 93 1.37 11.91 21.06
CA LEU A 93 2.15 10.87 21.73
C LEU A 93 1.67 9.48 21.32
N VAL A 94 2.64 8.62 21.02
CA VAL A 94 2.47 7.19 20.76
C VAL A 94 3.29 6.39 21.78
N GLY A 95 3.67 5.18 21.51
CA GLY A 95 4.45 4.36 22.44
C GLY A 95 5.85 4.90 22.75
N THR A 96 6.72 4.01 23.14
CA THR A 96 8.12 4.30 23.43
C THR A 96 9.03 3.55 22.47
N ASP A 97 10.22 4.08 22.25
CA ASP A 97 11.26 3.41 21.50
C ASP A 97 11.66 2.08 22.17
N GLY A 98 11.78 1.03 21.36
CA GLY A 98 12.07 -0.32 21.86
C GLY A 98 13.48 -0.47 22.46
N LEU A 99 14.45 0.39 22.09
CA LEU A 99 15.81 0.32 22.57
C LEU A 99 16.03 1.21 23.80
N THR A 100 15.61 2.48 23.72
CA THR A 100 15.91 3.47 24.76
C THR A 100 14.78 3.64 25.77
N GLY A 101 13.56 3.23 25.41
CA GLY A 101 12.36 3.52 26.20
C GLY A 101 11.92 4.99 26.13
N GLY A 102 12.55 5.80 25.28
CA GLY A 102 12.19 7.21 25.08
C GLY A 102 10.79 7.35 24.49
N GLN A 103 10.01 8.31 25.00
CA GLN A 103 8.68 8.60 24.49
C GLN A 103 8.75 9.09 23.05
N LEU A 104 7.86 8.63 22.22
CA LEU A 104 7.72 8.99 20.81
C LEU A 104 6.37 9.68 20.54
N ALA A 105 6.33 10.47 19.48
CA ALA A 105 5.13 11.06 18.92
C ALA A 105 5.12 10.86 17.41
N ILE A 106 3.93 10.80 16.81
CA ILE A 106 3.79 10.98 15.37
C ILE A 106 3.58 12.46 15.05
N HIS A 107 3.87 12.85 13.81
CA HIS A 107 3.78 14.23 13.36
C HIS A 107 2.41 14.85 13.68
N PRO A 108 2.31 16.11 14.16
CA PRO A 108 1.05 16.77 14.50
C PRO A 108 0.01 16.77 13.38
N GLY A 109 0.41 16.83 12.12
CA GLY A 109 -0.49 16.69 10.97
C GLY A 109 -1.34 15.42 11.01
N PHE A 110 -0.86 14.32 11.59
CA PHE A 110 -1.65 13.10 11.78
C PHE A 110 -2.74 13.19 12.86
N ASN A 111 -2.86 14.33 13.53
CA ASN A 111 -3.94 14.63 14.48
C ASN A 111 -4.77 15.83 14.04
N ASP A 112 -4.69 16.19 12.77
CA ASP A 112 -5.41 17.34 12.23
C ASP A 112 -6.92 17.21 12.42
N ALA A 113 -7.61 18.36 12.47
CA ALA A 113 -9.05 18.41 12.70
C ALA A 113 -9.86 17.75 11.57
N GLY A 114 -9.34 17.81 10.36
CA GLY A 114 -9.94 17.18 9.18
C GLY A 114 -11.39 17.59 8.92
N ALA A 115 -11.99 16.95 7.93
CA ALA A 115 -13.42 17.03 7.68
C ALA A 115 -14.23 16.12 8.63
N ALA A 116 -15.54 16.29 8.65
CA ALA A 116 -16.43 15.43 9.42
C ALA A 116 -16.18 13.93 9.13
N GLY A 117 -15.96 13.16 10.16
CA GLY A 117 -15.58 11.73 10.06
C GLY A 117 -14.08 11.45 9.91
N ALA A 118 -13.26 12.45 9.59
CA ALA A 118 -11.82 12.32 9.44
C ALA A 118 -11.02 12.90 10.63
N SER A 119 -11.66 13.59 11.53
CA SER A 119 -11.02 14.28 12.65
C SER A 119 -10.12 13.39 13.49
N GLY A 120 -8.94 13.89 13.80
CA GLY A 120 -7.92 13.20 14.57
C GLY A 120 -7.05 12.23 13.76
N GLY A 121 -7.24 12.15 12.46
CA GLY A 121 -6.37 11.43 11.53
C GLY A 121 -5.87 10.06 12.04
N LEU A 122 -4.61 9.73 11.78
CA LEU A 122 -3.99 8.48 12.26
C LEU A 122 -3.89 8.41 13.79
N LYS A 123 -3.78 9.56 14.49
CA LYS A 123 -3.72 9.57 15.96
C LYS A 123 -4.98 8.98 16.58
N SER A 124 -6.15 9.21 15.99
CA SER A 124 -7.40 8.61 16.48
C SER A 124 -7.42 7.09 16.27
N ILE A 125 -6.85 6.58 15.17
CA ILE A 125 -6.73 5.14 14.92
C ILE A 125 -5.71 4.50 15.88
N TRP A 126 -4.64 5.22 16.22
CA TRP A 126 -3.73 4.82 17.29
C TRP A 126 -4.48 4.63 18.63
N ASN A 127 -5.32 5.60 18.99
CA ASN A 127 -6.09 5.53 20.23
C ASN A 127 -7.09 4.36 20.24
N GLU A 128 -7.54 3.90 19.07
CA GLU A 128 -8.32 2.68 18.92
C GLU A 128 -7.47 1.38 19.05
N GLY A 129 -6.12 1.49 19.13
CA GLY A 129 -5.21 0.35 19.17
C GLY A 129 -5.08 -0.38 17.83
N ARG A 130 -5.26 0.34 16.70
CA ARG A 130 -5.34 -0.22 15.35
C ARG A 130 -4.31 0.38 14.37
N LEU A 131 -3.29 1.03 14.89
CA LEU A 131 -2.14 1.56 14.15
C LEU A 131 -0.85 0.94 14.70
N ALA A 132 -0.09 0.27 13.87
CA ALA A 132 1.29 -0.12 14.12
C ALA A 132 2.25 0.90 13.50
N VAL A 133 3.22 1.35 14.28
CA VAL A 133 4.32 2.24 13.87
C VAL A 133 5.59 1.40 13.87
N ILE A 134 6.14 1.11 12.70
CA ILE A 134 7.33 0.28 12.54
C ILE A 134 8.49 1.19 12.20
N GLN A 135 9.50 1.21 13.08
CA GLN A 135 10.61 2.14 13.00
C GLN A 135 11.76 1.61 12.16
N GLY A 136 12.56 2.53 11.60
CA GLY A 136 13.83 2.26 10.96
C GLY A 136 13.76 1.24 9.83
N CYS A 137 12.70 1.24 9.05
CA CYS A 137 12.54 0.34 7.91
C CYS A 137 13.43 0.78 6.75
N GLY A 138 14.17 -0.17 6.20
CA GLY A 138 15.09 0.06 5.10
C GLY A 138 15.65 -1.24 4.56
N TYR A 139 16.71 -1.15 3.77
CA TYR A 139 17.40 -2.29 3.15
C TYR A 139 18.92 -2.05 3.12
N PRO A 140 19.73 -3.11 2.98
CA PRO A 140 21.18 -2.97 2.87
C PRO A 140 21.56 -2.27 1.56
N GLU A 141 22.74 -1.65 1.53
CA GLU A 141 23.27 -0.97 0.33
C GLU A 141 22.24 -0.01 -0.30
N TYR A 142 21.66 0.85 0.53
CA TYR A 142 20.60 1.76 0.17
C TYR A 142 20.95 2.65 -1.05
N SER A 143 19.95 2.95 -1.86
CA SER A 143 20.00 3.96 -2.91
C SER A 143 19.31 5.24 -2.46
N LEU A 144 19.88 6.38 -2.81
CA LEU A 144 19.27 7.70 -2.62
C LEU A 144 18.60 8.22 -3.90
N SER A 145 18.49 7.38 -4.93
CA SER A 145 17.70 7.63 -6.13
C SER A 145 16.25 7.21 -5.89
N HIS A 146 15.30 8.11 -6.11
CA HIS A 146 13.86 7.80 -6.02
C HIS A 146 13.49 6.59 -6.86
N GLU A 147 13.95 6.54 -8.11
CA GLU A 147 13.63 5.48 -9.05
C GLU A 147 14.19 4.13 -8.61
N GLU A 148 15.47 4.08 -8.27
CA GLU A 148 16.13 2.83 -7.86
C GLU A 148 15.56 2.32 -6.53
N SER A 149 15.45 3.19 -5.53
CA SER A 149 14.93 2.81 -4.23
C SER A 149 13.47 2.35 -4.33
N ARG A 150 12.63 3.09 -5.06
CA ARG A 150 11.25 2.68 -5.31
C ARG A 150 11.17 1.30 -5.95
N ASN A 151 12.01 1.01 -6.96
CA ASN A 151 12.06 -0.32 -7.57
C ASN A 151 12.43 -1.42 -6.58
N ILE A 152 13.36 -1.15 -5.68
CA ILE A 152 13.76 -2.10 -4.64
C ILE A 152 12.57 -2.43 -3.74
N TRP A 153 11.83 -1.43 -3.27
CA TRP A 153 10.64 -1.62 -2.46
C TRP A 153 9.51 -2.32 -3.22
N GLU A 154 9.23 -1.88 -4.45
CA GLU A 154 8.19 -2.47 -5.30
C GLU A 154 8.49 -3.91 -5.70
N THR A 155 9.75 -4.26 -5.87
CA THR A 155 10.14 -5.64 -6.19
C THR A 155 10.39 -6.50 -4.95
N GLY A 156 10.62 -5.91 -3.78
CA GLY A 156 11.06 -6.64 -2.59
C GLY A 156 12.45 -7.24 -2.75
N ASN A 157 13.26 -6.74 -3.69
CA ASN A 157 14.60 -7.25 -3.99
C ASN A 157 15.66 -6.14 -3.93
N PRO A 158 16.48 -6.08 -2.88
CA PRO A 158 17.51 -5.05 -2.71
C PRO A 158 18.61 -5.04 -3.77
N LEU A 159 18.76 -6.10 -4.57
CA LEU A 159 19.71 -6.17 -5.67
C LEU A 159 19.14 -5.68 -7.00
N PHE A 160 17.89 -5.26 -7.02
CA PHE A 160 17.18 -4.95 -8.25
C PHE A 160 17.14 -3.45 -8.53
N TYR A 161 18.12 -2.94 -9.25
CA TYR A 161 18.25 -1.52 -9.59
C TYR A 161 17.54 -1.11 -10.90
N SER A 162 17.09 -2.07 -11.71
CA SER A 162 16.49 -1.76 -13.00
C SER A 162 14.96 -1.68 -12.94
N PRO A 163 14.35 -0.56 -13.33
CA PRO A 163 12.91 -0.33 -13.21
C PRO A 163 12.04 -1.15 -14.16
N TYR A 164 12.63 -1.78 -15.18
CA TYR A 164 11.84 -2.22 -16.34
C TYR A 164 11.74 -3.73 -16.55
N THR A 165 12.45 -4.55 -15.79
CA THR A 165 12.61 -5.98 -16.12
C THR A 165 12.12 -6.96 -15.06
N GLY A 166 11.60 -6.53 -13.92
CA GLY A 166 11.19 -7.42 -12.85
C GLY A 166 9.68 -7.50 -12.63
N THR A 167 9.28 -8.49 -11.86
CA THR A 167 7.93 -8.61 -11.30
C THR A 167 7.91 -8.01 -9.90
N GLY A 168 6.81 -7.37 -9.54
CA GLY A 168 6.59 -6.84 -8.18
C GLY A 168 6.31 -7.96 -7.16
N TRP A 169 6.54 -7.67 -5.88
CA TRP A 169 6.28 -8.66 -4.82
C TRP A 169 4.80 -9.05 -4.73
N MET A 170 3.88 -8.08 -4.86
CA MET A 170 2.44 -8.37 -4.94
C MET A 170 2.07 -9.07 -6.25
N GLY A 171 2.71 -8.68 -7.37
CA GLY A 171 2.53 -9.38 -8.63
C GLY A 171 2.88 -10.87 -8.53
N ARG A 172 4.01 -11.22 -7.90
CA ARG A 172 4.40 -12.63 -7.65
C ARG A 172 3.44 -13.32 -6.69
N TYR A 173 2.97 -12.62 -5.65
CA TYR A 173 1.96 -13.15 -4.76
C TYR A 173 0.67 -13.53 -5.52
N LEU A 174 0.15 -12.65 -6.36
CA LEU A 174 -1.08 -12.89 -7.13
C LEU A 174 -0.94 -14.10 -8.07
N VAL A 175 0.18 -14.19 -8.78
CA VAL A 175 0.46 -15.33 -9.70
C VAL A 175 0.65 -16.62 -8.94
N GLY A 176 1.40 -16.62 -7.85
CA GLY A 176 1.66 -17.81 -7.02
C GLY A 176 0.39 -18.37 -6.39
N ASN A 177 -0.52 -17.51 -5.93
CA ASN A 177 -1.80 -17.94 -5.38
C ASN A 177 -2.80 -18.39 -6.44
N ALA A 178 -2.73 -17.88 -7.66
CA ALA A 178 -3.53 -18.40 -8.78
C ALA A 178 -3.20 -19.87 -9.11
N VAL A 179 -2.02 -20.36 -8.68
CA VAL A 179 -1.55 -21.74 -8.98
C VAL A 179 -1.72 -22.69 -7.80
N SER A 180 -1.71 -22.22 -6.55
CA SER A 180 -1.51 -23.07 -5.35
C SER A 180 -2.70 -23.22 -4.41
N ALA A 181 -3.71 -22.38 -4.50
CA ALA A 181 -4.96 -22.52 -3.77
C ALA A 181 -6.12 -22.50 -4.76
N PRO A 182 -7.31 -23.04 -4.44
CA PRO A 182 -8.45 -22.77 -5.28
C PRO A 182 -8.65 -21.25 -5.25
N PRO A 183 -8.26 -20.55 -6.32
CA PRO A 183 -8.32 -19.11 -6.30
C PRO A 183 -9.77 -18.72 -6.31
N PRO A 184 -10.14 -17.67 -5.58
CA PRO A 184 -11.33 -16.95 -5.91
C PRO A 184 -11.21 -16.28 -7.29
N TYR A 185 -10.03 -16.32 -7.93
CA TYR A 185 -9.74 -15.63 -9.19
C TYR A 185 -9.55 -16.60 -10.35
N THR A 186 -10.28 -16.33 -11.41
CA THR A 186 -10.08 -16.98 -12.73
C THR A 186 -9.08 -16.19 -13.57
N ALA A 187 -8.69 -16.70 -14.72
CA ALA A 187 -7.79 -15.99 -15.64
C ALA A 187 -8.38 -14.66 -16.18
N THR A 188 -9.68 -14.43 -16.02
CA THR A 188 -10.39 -13.22 -16.43
C THR A 188 -10.77 -12.30 -15.27
N ASP A 189 -10.47 -12.67 -14.04
CA ASP A 189 -10.71 -11.83 -12.88
C ASP A 189 -9.64 -10.73 -12.76
N ILE A 190 -10.00 -9.63 -12.11
CA ILE A 190 -9.11 -8.52 -11.79
C ILE A 190 -8.95 -8.46 -10.27
N PRO A 191 -7.98 -9.18 -9.70
CA PRO A 191 -7.79 -9.22 -8.25
C PRO A 191 -7.24 -7.91 -7.67
N ALA A 192 -6.57 -7.08 -8.50
CA ALA A 192 -5.90 -5.87 -8.05
C ALA A 192 -6.25 -4.66 -8.92
N VAL A 193 -6.41 -3.51 -8.26
CA VAL A 193 -6.64 -2.21 -8.89
C VAL A 193 -5.67 -1.18 -8.33
N ASN A 194 -4.89 -0.57 -9.20
CA ASN A 194 -4.06 0.58 -8.88
C ASN A 194 -4.81 1.87 -9.20
N ILE A 195 -4.93 2.77 -8.24
CA ILE A 195 -5.49 4.10 -8.45
C ILE A 195 -4.37 5.00 -9.00
N ALA A 196 -4.06 4.79 -10.26
CA ALA A 196 -2.91 5.37 -10.96
C ALA A 196 -3.16 5.40 -12.48
N ASP A 197 -2.24 6.01 -13.24
CA ASP A 197 -2.30 6.03 -14.71
C ASP A 197 -1.79 4.73 -15.35
N SER A 198 -0.98 3.97 -14.62
CA SER A 198 -0.42 2.70 -15.08
C SER A 198 -0.28 1.72 -13.92
N VAL A 199 -0.13 0.44 -14.26
CA VAL A 199 0.18 -0.59 -13.26
C VAL A 199 1.54 -0.28 -12.65
N VAL A 200 1.55 -0.11 -11.32
CA VAL A 200 2.77 0.19 -10.56
C VAL A 200 3.68 -1.04 -10.49
N GLY A 201 4.97 -0.80 -10.24
CA GLY A 201 5.99 -1.86 -10.22
C GLY A 201 5.67 -2.99 -9.26
N GLU A 202 5.12 -2.67 -8.10
CA GLU A 202 4.71 -3.62 -7.06
C GLU A 202 3.73 -4.71 -7.55
N TYR A 203 2.87 -4.38 -8.50
CA TYR A 203 1.86 -5.30 -9.07
C TYR A 203 2.23 -5.85 -10.44
N LYS A 204 3.37 -5.47 -11.03
CA LYS A 204 3.82 -6.04 -12.32
C LYS A 204 3.96 -7.56 -12.24
N ASN A 205 3.35 -8.25 -13.20
CA ASN A 205 3.40 -9.70 -13.33
C ASN A 205 3.05 -10.13 -14.76
N THR A 206 3.12 -11.44 -15.04
CA THR A 206 2.83 -12.02 -16.37
C THR A 206 1.73 -13.09 -16.34
N GLY A 207 0.97 -13.17 -15.25
CA GLY A 207 0.01 -14.27 -15.06
C GLY A 207 -1.39 -13.84 -14.65
N THR A 208 -1.54 -12.65 -14.10
CA THR A 208 -2.83 -12.16 -13.55
C THR A 208 -3.07 -10.72 -13.99
N SER A 209 -4.30 -10.41 -14.40
CA SER A 209 -4.67 -9.07 -14.83
C SER A 209 -4.74 -8.11 -13.64
N VAL A 210 -4.13 -6.94 -13.79
CA VAL A 210 -4.17 -5.84 -12.85
C VAL A 210 -4.69 -4.60 -13.58
N LEU A 211 -5.65 -3.91 -13.00
CA LEU A 211 -6.23 -2.72 -13.57
C LEU A 211 -5.56 -1.47 -13.00
N ALA A 212 -5.29 -0.48 -13.86
CA ALA A 212 -4.90 0.86 -13.46
C ALA A 212 -5.97 1.84 -13.92
N LEU A 213 -6.45 2.69 -13.00
CA LEU A 213 -7.44 3.73 -13.30
C LEU A 213 -7.38 4.85 -12.27
N ARG A 214 -7.68 6.07 -12.67
CA ARG A 214 -7.80 7.20 -11.74
C ARG A 214 -9.18 7.32 -11.12
N ARG A 215 -10.24 7.08 -11.89
CA ARG A 215 -11.64 7.20 -11.46
C ARG A 215 -12.50 6.13 -12.13
N LEU A 216 -13.26 5.41 -11.34
CA LEU A 216 -14.13 4.34 -11.80
C LEU A 216 -15.20 4.82 -12.78
N GLN A 217 -15.77 5.99 -12.53
CA GLN A 217 -16.83 6.55 -13.36
C GLN A 217 -16.41 6.88 -14.81
N ASP A 218 -15.11 7.15 -14.98
CA ASP A 218 -14.54 7.53 -16.27
C ASP A 218 -13.83 6.35 -16.96
N PHE A 219 -13.82 5.20 -16.31
CA PHE A 219 -13.20 4.01 -16.85
C PHE A 219 -14.10 3.42 -17.93
N GLY A 220 -13.69 3.56 -19.16
CA GLY A 220 -14.41 3.09 -20.35
C GLY A 220 -13.44 2.49 -21.36
N PHE A 221 -13.97 1.67 -22.23
CA PHE A 221 -13.24 1.14 -23.37
C PHE A 221 -13.90 1.69 -24.65
N PRO A 222 -13.52 2.91 -25.06
CA PRO A 222 -14.08 3.47 -26.29
C PRO A 222 -13.42 2.79 -27.47
N TYR A 223 -14.20 2.08 -28.25
CA TYR A 223 -13.70 1.49 -29.49
C TYR A 223 -13.46 2.55 -30.56
N ASP A 224 -14.30 3.59 -30.59
CA ASP A 224 -14.08 4.75 -31.43
C ASP A 224 -14.85 5.98 -30.94
N TYR A 225 -14.13 7.08 -30.66
CA TYR A 225 -14.75 8.35 -30.28
C TYR A 225 -15.37 9.09 -31.47
N ASP A 226 -14.78 8.93 -32.64
CA ASP A 226 -15.16 9.69 -33.83
C ASP A 226 -16.30 9.02 -34.60
N TYR A 227 -16.40 7.70 -34.53
CA TYR A 227 -17.37 6.90 -35.26
C TYR A 227 -18.11 5.88 -34.35
N PRO A 228 -19.00 6.34 -33.45
CA PRO A 228 -19.73 5.45 -32.53
C PRO A 228 -20.58 4.39 -33.19
N SER A 229 -20.98 4.63 -34.45
CA SER A 229 -21.76 3.65 -35.25
C SER A 229 -20.96 2.39 -35.61
N GLU A 230 -19.64 2.43 -35.48
CA GLU A 230 -18.73 1.30 -35.75
C GLU A 230 -18.35 0.54 -34.46
N ASP A 231 -18.71 1.04 -33.29
CA ASP A 231 -18.32 0.46 -31.99
C ASP A 231 -18.67 -1.03 -31.91
N ALA A 232 -19.86 -1.43 -32.32
CA ALA A 232 -20.28 -2.83 -32.27
C ALA A 232 -19.41 -3.74 -33.14
N ALA A 233 -18.96 -3.26 -34.30
CA ALA A 233 -18.09 -4.03 -35.19
C ALA A 233 -16.67 -4.11 -34.63
N LYS A 234 -16.18 -3.04 -34.04
CA LYS A 234 -14.87 -2.98 -33.40
C LYS A 234 -14.84 -3.83 -32.11
N GLU A 235 -15.91 -3.83 -31.30
CA GLU A 235 -16.08 -4.72 -30.15
C GLU A 235 -15.97 -6.18 -30.56
N ILE A 236 -16.70 -6.61 -31.61
CA ILE A 236 -16.63 -7.97 -32.12
C ILE A 236 -15.20 -8.33 -32.60
N ALA A 237 -14.54 -7.42 -33.32
CA ALA A 237 -13.20 -7.65 -33.80
C ALA A 237 -12.20 -7.76 -32.64
N PHE A 238 -12.35 -6.91 -31.61
CA PHE A 238 -11.53 -6.95 -30.39
C PHE A 238 -11.70 -8.29 -29.66
N GLU A 239 -12.94 -8.68 -29.36
CA GLU A 239 -13.25 -9.95 -28.70
C GLU A 239 -12.70 -11.16 -29.48
N SER A 240 -12.83 -11.17 -30.80
CA SER A 240 -12.30 -12.23 -31.66
C SER A 240 -10.77 -12.34 -31.59
N LEU A 241 -10.08 -11.19 -31.68
CA LEU A 241 -8.62 -11.12 -31.62
C LEU A 241 -8.09 -11.59 -30.27
N TYR A 242 -8.60 -10.99 -29.18
CA TYR A 242 -8.15 -11.31 -27.83
C TYR A 242 -8.62 -12.69 -27.38
N GLY A 243 -9.78 -13.17 -27.82
CA GLY A 243 -10.24 -14.53 -27.59
C GLY A 243 -9.35 -15.58 -28.25
N THR A 244 -8.87 -15.30 -29.46
CA THR A 244 -7.88 -16.16 -30.14
C THR A 244 -6.54 -16.15 -29.36
N ALA A 245 -6.08 -14.99 -28.93
CA ALA A 245 -4.87 -14.87 -28.13
C ALA A 245 -4.99 -15.59 -26.77
N ALA A 246 -6.13 -15.48 -26.10
CA ALA A 246 -6.41 -16.18 -24.83
C ALA A 246 -6.40 -17.71 -24.96
N GLY A 247 -6.70 -18.25 -26.14
CA GLY A 247 -6.60 -19.67 -26.48
C GLY A 247 -5.20 -20.15 -26.86
N SER A 248 -4.21 -19.26 -26.92
CA SER A 248 -2.84 -19.56 -27.36
C SER A 248 -2.13 -20.53 -26.43
N GLY A 249 -1.32 -21.42 -27.00
CA GLY A 249 -0.36 -22.25 -26.25
C GLY A 249 0.85 -21.49 -25.72
N ASN A 250 1.12 -20.27 -26.26
CA ASN A 250 2.19 -19.40 -25.75
C ASN A 250 1.67 -18.62 -24.53
N ALA A 251 2.35 -18.75 -23.38
CA ALA A 251 1.91 -18.17 -22.12
C ALA A 251 1.77 -16.62 -22.17
N THR A 252 2.70 -15.94 -22.84
CA THR A 252 2.68 -14.48 -22.98
C THR A 252 1.51 -14.03 -23.84
N VAL A 253 1.27 -14.68 -24.97
CA VAL A 253 0.15 -14.38 -25.87
C VAL A 253 -1.18 -14.64 -25.16
N LYS A 254 -1.26 -15.74 -24.43
CA LYS A 254 -2.44 -16.08 -23.59
C LYS A 254 -2.69 -15.05 -22.53
N TYR A 255 -1.64 -14.58 -21.83
CA TYR A 255 -1.76 -13.52 -20.83
C TYR A 255 -2.29 -12.22 -21.45
N ILE A 256 -1.74 -11.80 -22.59
CA ILE A 256 -2.23 -10.61 -23.32
C ILE A 256 -3.70 -10.76 -23.69
N GLY A 257 -4.09 -11.93 -24.21
CA GLY A 257 -5.49 -12.22 -24.57
C GLY A 257 -6.42 -12.11 -23.36
N ASN A 258 -6.08 -12.76 -22.26
CA ASN A 258 -6.89 -12.72 -21.04
C ASN A 258 -6.99 -11.29 -20.47
N THR A 259 -5.86 -10.55 -20.44
CA THR A 259 -5.85 -9.17 -19.93
C THR A 259 -6.74 -8.25 -20.78
N GLY A 260 -6.72 -8.38 -22.12
CA GLY A 260 -7.59 -7.61 -23.00
C GLY A 260 -9.06 -7.87 -22.71
N LEU A 261 -9.47 -9.13 -22.66
CA LEU A 261 -10.87 -9.51 -22.35
C LEU A 261 -11.28 -9.09 -20.93
N SER A 262 -10.39 -9.22 -19.96
CA SER A 262 -10.65 -8.78 -18.58
C SER A 262 -10.85 -7.27 -18.49
N THR A 263 -10.01 -6.49 -19.20
CA THR A 263 -10.10 -5.03 -19.22
C THR A 263 -11.38 -4.56 -19.90
N GLU A 264 -11.76 -5.17 -21.01
CA GLU A 264 -13.00 -4.87 -21.70
C GLU A 264 -14.21 -5.16 -20.80
N SER A 265 -14.28 -6.33 -20.20
CA SER A 265 -15.34 -6.69 -19.24
C SER A 265 -15.39 -5.73 -18.05
N ALA A 266 -14.23 -5.37 -17.49
CA ALA A 266 -14.12 -4.43 -16.39
C ALA A 266 -14.62 -3.03 -16.76
N SER A 267 -14.40 -2.58 -18.00
CA SER A 267 -14.87 -1.28 -18.47
C SER A 267 -16.39 -1.13 -18.45
N GLN A 268 -17.10 -2.25 -18.47
CA GLN A 268 -18.55 -2.28 -18.36
C GLN A 268 -19.05 -2.40 -16.91
N GLN A 269 -18.28 -3.02 -16.04
CA GLN A 269 -18.68 -3.38 -14.68
C GLN A 269 -18.23 -2.34 -13.63
N TYR A 270 -16.97 -1.96 -13.66
CA TYR A 270 -16.40 -1.09 -12.64
C TYR A 270 -17.05 0.31 -12.56
N PRO A 271 -17.43 0.99 -13.66
CA PRO A 271 -18.17 2.25 -13.59
C PRO A 271 -19.50 2.14 -12.83
N GLN A 272 -20.16 0.97 -12.85
CA GLN A 272 -21.40 0.76 -12.13
C GLN A 272 -21.23 0.86 -10.61
N THR A 273 -20.04 0.51 -10.09
CA THR A 273 -19.73 0.62 -8.66
C THR A 273 -19.83 2.08 -8.18
N HIS A 274 -19.50 3.05 -9.05
CA HIS A 274 -19.64 4.46 -8.75
C HIS A 274 -21.07 4.84 -8.42
N GLY A 275 -22.02 4.55 -9.31
CA GLY A 275 -23.43 4.92 -9.13
C GLY A 275 -24.05 4.25 -7.91
N VAL A 276 -23.73 2.99 -7.69
CA VAL A 276 -24.22 2.22 -6.54
C VAL A 276 -23.72 2.82 -5.23
N TYR A 277 -22.44 3.15 -5.14
CA TYR A 277 -21.85 3.73 -3.93
C TYR A 277 -22.38 5.13 -3.67
N VAL A 278 -22.35 6.01 -4.66
CA VAL A 278 -22.80 7.42 -4.50
C VAL A 278 -24.26 7.49 -4.06
N SER A 279 -25.13 6.66 -4.63
CA SER A 279 -26.53 6.60 -4.25
C SER A 279 -26.75 6.14 -2.81
N ALA A 280 -25.99 5.13 -2.35
CA ALA A 280 -26.20 4.52 -1.05
C ALA A 280 -25.41 5.21 0.08
N ARG A 281 -24.33 5.91 -0.24
CA ARG A 281 -23.35 6.46 0.71
C ARG A 281 -23.00 7.94 0.39
N SER A 282 -24.01 8.73 0.05
CA SER A 282 -23.84 10.13 -0.39
C SER A 282 -23.03 10.97 0.62
N SER A 283 -23.28 10.83 1.91
CA SER A 283 -22.56 11.58 2.96
C SER A 283 -21.05 11.26 3.00
N PHE A 284 -20.66 9.99 2.85
CA PHE A 284 -19.25 9.62 2.73
C PHE A 284 -18.65 10.10 1.40
N ASN A 285 -19.39 9.92 0.30
CA ASN A 285 -18.94 10.44 -0.98
C ASN A 285 -18.66 11.94 -0.91
N ASP A 286 -19.55 12.71 -0.30
CA ASP A 286 -19.38 14.15 -0.12
C ASP A 286 -18.22 14.49 0.83
N ALA A 287 -18.00 13.72 1.89
CA ALA A 287 -16.87 13.90 2.79
C ALA A 287 -15.53 13.72 2.04
N TYR A 288 -15.42 12.73 1.15
CA TYR A 288 -14.22 12.54 0.32
C TYR A 288 -14.03 13.65 -0.73
N THR A 289 -15.12 14.15 -1.35
CA THR A 289 -15.03 15.04 -2.52
C THR A 289 -15.11 16.51 -2.17
N ASN A 290 -15.99 16.87 -1.26
CA ASN A 290 -16.26 18.27 -0.86
C ASN A 290 -15.67 18.58 0.53
N GLY A 291 -15.57 17.58 1.40
CA GLY A 291 -14.99 17.72 2.74
C GLY A 291 -13.47 17.78 2.69
N LEU A 292 -12.81 16.67 2.42
CA LEU A 292 -11.34 16.61 2.32
C LEU A 292 -10.83 17.13 0.97
N ASN A 293 -11.43 16.72 -0.11
CA ASN A 293 -11.13 17.13 -1.49
C ASN A 293 -9.66 17.00 -1.90
N THR A 294 -8.92 16.06 -1.32
CA THR A 294 -7.51 15.81 -1.65
C THR A 294 -7.36 14.63 -2.62
N GLY A 295 -6.17 14.49 -3.21
CA GLY A 295 -5.85 13.37 -4.11
C GLY A 295 -6.00 12.02 -3.44
N THR A 296 -5.45 11.90 -2.24
CA THR A 296 -5.47 10.67 -1.43
C THR A 296 -6.89 10.31 -0.98
N ALA A 297 -7.68 11.30 -0.54
CA ALA A 297 -9.07 11.07 -0.17
C ALA A 297 -9.89 10.57 -1.36
N ARG A 298 -9.72 11.17 -2.54
CA ARG A 298 -10.38 10.70 -3.77
C ARG A 298 -9.94 9.29 -4.15
N GLY A 299 -8.64 8.95 -3.97
CA GLY A 299 -8.14 7.60 -4.21
C GLY A 299 -8.79 6.57 -3.28
N PHE A 300 -8.86 6.84 -1.98
CA PHE A 300 -9.58 5.97 -1.03
C PHE A 300 -11.06 5.84 -1.34
N ARG A 301 -11.70 6.89 -1.85
CA ARG A 301 -13.09 6.82 -2.32
C ARG A 301 -13.27 5.81 -3.46
N GLU A 302 -12.37 5.77 -4.44
CA GLU A 302 -12.44 4.81 -5.54
C GLU A 302 -12.33 3.37 -4.99
N ILE A 303 -11.41 3.13 -4.06
CA ILE A 303 -11.29 1.84 -3.37
C ILE A 303 -12.58 1.51 -2.58
N ALA A 304 -13.13 2.47 -1.85
CA ALA A 304 -14.38 2.30 -1.09
C ALA A 304 -15.56 1.86 -1.96
N LYS A 305 -15.69 2.42 -3.16
CA LYS A 305 -16.73 2.01 -4.14
C LYS A 305 -16.62 0.55 -4.53
N ILE A 306 -15.40 0.08 -4.78
CA ILE A 306 -15.15 -1.32 -5.14
C ILE A 306 -15.48 -2.23 -3.95
N ILE A 307 -14.93 -1.95 -2.78
CA ILE A 307 -15.14 -2.76 -1.57
C ILE A 307 -16.63 -2.82 -1.21
N TYR A 308 -17.34 -1.69 -1.27
CA TYR A 308 -18.78 -1.65 -1.01
C TYR A 308 -19.56 -2.55 -1.96
N SER A 309 -19.23 -2.54 -3.26
CA SER A 309 -19.88 -3.39 -4.25
C SER A 309 -19.56 -4.87 -4.02
N VAL A 310 -18.32 -5.20 -3.69
CA VAL A 310 -17.89 -6.58 -3.43
C VAL A 310 -18.54 -7.14 -2.16
N GLU A 311 -18.55 -6.39 -1.06
CA GLU A 311 -19.11 -6.83 0.24
C GLU A 311 -20.62 -7.07 0.19
N ARG A 312 -21.29 -6.47 -0.75
CA ARG A 312 -22.76 -6.57 -0.92
C ARG A 312 -23.20 -7.32 -2.17
N GLY A 313 -22.24 -7.75 -3.01
CA GLY A 313 -22.57 -8.46 -4.26
C GLY A 313 -23.39 -7.61 -5.23
N LEU A 314 -23.16 -6.28 -5.32
CA LEU A 314 -24.01 -5.34 -6.04
C LEU A 314 -23.68 -5.25 -7.53
N VAL A 315 -22.43 -5.48 -7.90
CA VAL A 315 -21.97 -5.47 -9.29
C VAL A 315 -21.29 -6.80 -9.58
N SER A 316 -21.83 -7.56 -10.53
CA SER A 316 -21.27 -8.85 -10.92
C SER A 316 -19.92 -8.66 -11.61
N GLY A 317 -18.96 -9.54 -11.35
CA GLY A 317 -17.61 -9.50 -11.94
C GLY A 317 -16.63 -8.54 -11.27
N VAL A 318 -17.08 -7.72 -10.31
CA VAL A 318 -16.18 -6.90 -9.50
C VAL A 318 -15.77 -7.70 -8.27
N ASN A 319 -14.48 -8.03 -8.19
CA ASN A 319 -13.94 -8.90 -7.12
C ASN A 319 -12.55 -8.49 -6.63
N ALA A 320 -12.07 -7.30 -6.96
CA ALA A 320 -10.77 -6.82 -6.53
C ALA A 320 -10.63 -6.75 -5.00
N ARG A 321 -9.47 -7.17 -4.51
CA ARG A 321 -9.12 -7.25 -3.08
C ARG A 321 -7.83 -6.52 -2.76
N PHE A 322 -7.02 -6.24 -3.77
CA PHE A 322 -5.70 -5.65 -3.63
C PHE A 322 -5.67 -4.29 -4.31
N PHE A 323 -5.18 -3.29 -3.60
CA PHE A 323 -5.21 -1.92 -4.08
C PHE A 323 -3.90 -1.22 -3.82
N GLN A 324 -3.57 -0.25 -4.68
CA GLN A 324 -2.46 0.66 -4.46
C GLN A 324 -2.89 2.07 -4.86
N LEU A 325 -2.44 3.05 -4.07
CA LEU A 325 -2.52 4.46 -4.38
C LEU A 325 -1.27 5.16 -3.86
N SER A 326 -1.02 6.39 -4.32
CA SER A 326 0.12 7.19 -3.86
C SER A 326 -0.30 8.60 -3.45
N ASN A 327 0.46 9.17 -2.54
CA ASN A 327 0.45 10.58 -2.19
C ASN A 327 1.85 11.13 -2.44
N GLY A 328 2.00 12.07 -3.39
CA GLY A 328 3.28 12.68 -3.74
C GLY A 328 3.54 13.97 -2.98
N GLY A 329 4.76 14.49 -3.14
CA GLY A 329 5.18 15.77 -2.57
C GLY A 329 6.11 15.67 -1.37
N TYR A 330 6.54 14.45 -1.00
CA TYR A 330 7.43 14.23 0.14
C TYR A 330 8.90 14.59 -0.14
N ASP A 331 9.24 14.99 -1.36
CA ASP A 331 10.60 15.44 -1.70
C ASP A 331 10.89 16.86 -1.17
N THR A 332 10.87 17.01 0.14
CA THR A 332 10.91 18.26 0.87
C THR A 332 12.33 18.77 1.12
N HIS A 333 13.09 18.99 0.04
CA HIS A 333 14.40 19.64 0.12
C HIS A 333 14.33 21.09 0.65
N SER A 334 13.15 21.72 0.55
CA SER A 334 12.88 23.06 1.05
C SER A 334 11.42 23.17 1.50
N ASN A 335 11.13 24.20 2.30
CA ASN A 335 9.78 24.51 2.80
C ASN A 335 9.08 23.34 3.52
N GLN A 336 9.86 22.42 4.09
CA GLN A 336 9.34 21.24 4.77
C GLN A 336 8.42 21.64 5.94
N GLY A 337 8.85 22.58 6.79
CA GLY A 337 8.15 22.99 8.00
C GLY A 337 8.25 21.96 9.13
N GLY A 338 7.91 22.42 10.34
CA GLY A 338 7.80 21.60 11.54
C GLY A 338 6.34 21.29 11.88
N ALA A 339 5.95 21.59 13.12
CA ALA A 339 4.56 21.41 13.60
C ALA A 339 3.55 22.43 13.03
N ASP A 340 4.02 23.43 12.30
CA ASP A 340 3.20 24.48 11.72
C ASP A 340 2.31 23.93 10.61
N SER A 341 1.02 24.25 10.67
CA SER A 341 0.00 23.87 9.68
C SER A 341 0.24 24.46 8.27
N ASN A 342 1.16 25.43 8.15
CA ASN A 342 1.57 25.96 6.85
C ASN A 342 2.82 25.25 6.27
N GLY A 343 3.40 24.27 6.99
CA GLY A 343 4.52 23.48 6.49
C GLY A 343 4.05 22.37 5.53
N GLN A 344 4.78 22.20 4.44
CA GLN A 344 4.42 21.17 3.44
C GLN A 344 4.29 19.77 4.06
N HIS A 345 5.17 19.41 4.96
CA HIS A 345 5.17 18.10 5.62
C HIS A 345 3.92 17.92 6.52
N TYR A 346 3.49 19.00 7.20
CA TYR A 346 2.24 18.99 7.96
C TYR A 346 1.03 18.73 7.05
N GLU A 347 0.92 19.47 5.95
CA GLU A 347 -0.19 19.35 5.00
C GLU A 347 -0.28 17.94 4.42
N LEU A 348 0.86 17.36 4.02
CA LEU A 348 0.93 15.99 3.48
C LEU A 348 0.49 14.95 4.52
N HIS A 349 0.92 15.09 5.76
CA HIS A 349 0.52 14.18 6.84
C HIS A 349 -0.94 14.35 7.24
N ALA A 350 -1.46 15.59 7.24
CA ALA A 350 -2.87 15.85 7.46
C ALA A 350 -3.74 15.24 6.34
N GLU A 351 -3.32 15.39 5.08
CA GLU A 351 -3.99 14.75 3.95
C GLU A 351 -4.07 13.23 4.12
N VAL A 352 -2.93 12.59 4.35
CA VAL A 352 -2.85 11.14 4.50
C VAL A 352 -3.63 10.66 5.73
N GLY A 353 -3.42 11.30 6.87
CA GLY A 353 -4.06 10.92 8.12
C GLY A 353 -5.58 11.03 8.06
N ASN A 354 -6.08 12.14 7.52
CA ASN A 354 -7.50 12.38 7.38
C ASN A 354 -8.16 11.48 6.32
N ALA A 355 -7.46 11.20 5.21
CA ALA A 355 -7.98 10.29 4.18
C ALA A 355 -8.11 8.86 4.71
N ILE A 356 -7.09 8.34 5.41
CA ILE A 356 -7.16 7.02 6.05
C ILE A 356 -8.24 7.00 7.12
N ARG A 357 -8.36 8.06 7.94
CA ARG A 357 -9.40 8.13 8.98
C ARG A 357 -10.81 8.13 8.40
N LEU A 358 -11.07 8.91 7.36
CA LEU A 358 -12.37 8.92 6.70
C LEU A 358 -12.72 7.54 6.12
N PHE A 359 -11.76 6.90 5.46
CA PHE A 359 -11.93 5.54 4.95
C PHE A 359 -12.20 4.53 6.09
N TRP A 360 -11.48 4.65 7.19
CA TRP A 360 -11.67 3.84 8.40
C TRP A 360 -13.09 3.97 8.98
N GLU A 361 -13.66 5.18 8.98
CA GLU A 361 -15.03 5.41 9.40
C GLU A 361 -16.05 4.83 8.42
N ASP A 362 -15.79 4.96 7.13
CA ASP A 362 -16.66 4.40 6.09
C ASP A 362 -16.76 2.87 6.20
N LEU A 363 -15.68 2.17 6.51
CA LEU A 363 -15.64 0.71 6.68
C LEU A 363 -16.54 0.20 7.80
N LYS A 364 -16.86 1.01 8.82
CA LYS A 364 -17.71 0.61 9.97
C LYS A 364 -19.10 0.14 9.57
N THR A 365 -19.60 0.60 8.43
CA THR A 365 -20.96 0.27 7.98
C THR A 365 -20.99 -0.17 6.51
N MET A 366 -19.85 -0.61 5.97
CA MET A 366 -19.73 -0.91 4.56
C MET A 366 -20.23 -2.30 4.20
N GLY A 367 -20.18 -3.26 5.10
CA GLY A 367 -20.61 -4.63 4.88
C GLY A 367 -22.11 -4.79 4.71
N ALA A 368 -22.54 -5.96 4.23
CA ALA A 368 -23.95 -6.31 4.13
C ALA A 368 -24.69 -6.12 5.48
N GLY A 369 -25.88 -5.51 5.45
CA GLY A 369 -26.60 -5.16 6.67
C GLY A 369 -25.95 -4.03 7.49
N ASN A 370 -25.09 -3.20 6.86
CA ASN A 370 -24.31 -2.14 7.51
C ASN A 370 -23.35 -2.65 8.60
N THR A 371 -22.78 -3.82 8.41
CA THR A 371 -21.80 -4.41 9.33
C THR A 371 -20.41 -3.78 9.18
N ASP A 372 -19.67 -3.77 10.28
CA ASP A 372 -18.28 -3.33 10.33
C ASP A 372 -17.35 -4.36 9.66
N ILE A 373 -16.55 -3.89 8.70
CA ILE A 373 -15.60 -4.73 7.95
C ILE A 373 -14.14 -4.34 8.16
N ARG A 374 -13.84 -3.48 9.14
CA ARG A 374 -12.46 -3.02 9.40
C ARG A 374 -11.50 -4.19 9.69
N ASN A 375 -12.01 -5.27 10.28
CA ASN A 375 -11.22 -6.50 10.52
C ASN A 375 -10.89 -7.29 9.26
N LYS A 376 -11.42 -6.90 8.10
CA LYS A 376 -11.10 -7.47 6.79
C LYS A 376 -10.09 -6.63 6.02
N VAL A 377 -9.68 -5.47 6.53
CA VAL A 377 -8.86 -4.49 5.80
C VAL A 377 -7.53 -4.28 6.53
N THR A 378 -6.45 -4.31 5.75
CA THR A 378 -5.11 -3.91 6.19
C THR A 378 -4.55 -2.90 5.18
N ILE A 379 -4.07 -1.77 5.68
CA ILE A 379 -3.42 -0.71 4.91
C ILE A 379 -1.96 -0.66 5.32
N LEU A 380 -1.06 -0.76 4.35
CA LEU A 380 0.37 -0.57 4.50
C LEU A 380 0.74 0.80 3.94
N VAL A 381 1.48 1.61 4.71
CA VAL A 381 1.99 2.92 4.30
C VAL A 381 3.50 2.88 4.32
N TRP A 382 4.15 3.23 3.22
CA TRP A 382 5.60 3.25 3.09
C TRP A 382 6.09 4.37 2.16
N SER A 383 7.38 4.71 2.26
CA SER A 383 8.09 5.61 1.36
C SER A 383 9.39 4.95 0.88
N GLU A 384 9.89 5.32 -0.28
CA GLU A 384 11.03 4.67 -0.93
C GLU A 384 12.35 4.81 -0.15
N PHE A 385 12.47 5.85 0.64
CA PHE A 385 13.53 6.10 1.62
C PHE A 385 13.08 7.19 2.61
N SER A 386 13.94 7.60 3.50
CA SER A 386 13.72 8.70 4.43
C SER A 386 14.60 9.92 4.06
N ARG A 387 14.79 10.80 5.02
CA ARG A 387 15.62 12.01 4.90
C ARG A 387 16.82 11.97 5.83
N ARG A 388 17.86 12.74 5.49
CA ARG A 388 19.05 12.89 6.34
C ARG A 388 18.69 13.37 7.74
N ILE A 389 19.49 12.95 8.71
CA ILE A 389 19.33 13.34 10.10
C ILE A 389 19.49 14.86 10.27
N PRO A 390 20.58 15.50 9.82
CA PRO A 390 20.68 16.95 9.87
C PRO A 390 19.77 17.59 8.82
N GLN A 391 19.06 18.65 9.21
CA GLN A 391 18.38 19.48 8.23
C GLN A 391 19.38 20.32 7.43
N ASN A 392 19.02 20.68 6.22
CA ASN A 392 19.68 21.73 5.43
C ASN A 392 19.16 23.12 5.84
N ASP A 393 18.89 24.04 4.93
CA ASP A 393 18.36 25.38 5.28
C ASP A 393 16.96 25.34 5.89
N ASN A 394 15.98 24.80 5.16
CA ASN A 394 14.56 24.71 5.58
C ASN A 394 13.86 23.44 5.11
N GLY A 395 14.62 22.38 4.90
CA GLY A 395 14.19 21.06 4.51
C GLY A 395 15.24 20.02 4.81
N THR A 396 15.27 18.94 4.04
CA THR A 396 16.17 17.80 4.25
C THR A 396 16.54 17.14 2.92
N ASP A 397 17.74 16.57 2.88
CA ASP A 397 18.21 15.76 1.76
C ASP A 397 17.83 14.29 1.93
N HIS A 398 18.06 13.45 0.91
CA HIS A 398 17.73 12.03 0.92
C HIS A 398 18.51 11.24 1.97
N GLY A 399 17.82 10.40 2.71
CA GLY A 399 18.37 9.49 3.72
C GLY A 399 17.82 8.07 3.53
N SER A 400 18.27 7.08 4.32
CA SER A 400 18.08 5.68 3.96
C SER A 400 16.88 4.99 4.59
N GLN A 401 16.63 5.11 5.88
CA GLN A 401 15.60 4.35 6.59
C GLN A 401 14.52 5.25 7.18
N GLY A 402 13.26 4.80 7.13
CA GLY A 402 12.12 5.54 7.62
C GLY A 402 11.09 4.66 8.32
N PRO A 403 10.05 5.25 8.89
CA PRO A 403 8.97 4.47 9.47
C PRO A 403 8.04 3.93 8.39
N MET A 404 7.46 2.76 8.67
CA MET A 404 6.27 2.26 8.00
C MET A 404 5.09 2.28 8.96
N PHE A 405 3.88 2.41 8.41
CA PHE A 405 2.66 2.28 9.21
C PHE A 405 1.79 1.15 8.69
N VAL A 406 1.15 0.43 9.62
CA VAL A 406 0.14 -0.56 9.27
C VAL A 406 -1.15 -0.27 10.04
N VAL A 407 -2.24 -0.09 9.31
CA VAL A 407 -3.58 0.15 9.86
C VAL A 407 -4.47 -1.01 9.51
N GLY A 408 -5.22 -1.54 10.48
CA GLY A 408 -6.17 -2.62 10.22
C GLY A 408 -6.94 -3.06 11.45
N GLY A 409 -8.14 -3.60 11.27
CA GLY A 409 -8.99 -4.02 12.38
C GLY A 409 -8.43 -5.19 13.18
N THR A 410 -7.51 -5.97 12.62
CA THR A 410 -6.79 -7.05 13.31
C THR A 410 -5.37 -6.66 13.72
N VAL A 411 -4.94 -5.44 13.37
CA VAL A 411 -3.61 -4.96 13.72
C VAL A 411 -3.51 -4.78 15.23
N ASN A 412 -2.45 -5.30 15.82
CA ASN A 412 -2.04 -5.00 17.17
C ASN A 412 -1.33 -3.63 17.13
N GLY A 413 -2.01 -2.59 17.60
CA GLY A 413 -1.43 -1.24 17.65
C GLY A 413 -0.23 -1.20 18.59
N GLY A 414 0.80 -0.43 18.21
CA GLY A 414 2.01 -0.31 19.00
C GLY A 414 3.17 0.26 18.18
N VAL A 415 4.29 0.50 18.87
CA VAL A 415 5.56 0.83 18.26
C VAL A 415 6.40 -0.44 18.15
N TYR A 416 6.95 -0.70 16.98
CA TYR A 416 7.75 -1.89 16.68
C TYR A 416 9.13 -1.50 16.16
N GLY A 417 10.12 -2.32 16.47
CA GLY A 417 11.52 -2.01 16.15
C GLY A 417 12.10 -0.93 17.06
N SER A 418 13.20 -0.35 16.64
CA SER A 418 13.88 0.73 17.33
C SER A 418 14.08 1.94 16.44
N HIS A 419 14.05 3.11 17.05
CA HIS A 419 14.36 4.36 16.35
C HIS A 419 15.78 4.27 15.77
N PRO A 420 16.06 4.80 14.59
CA PRO A 420 17.44 4.93 14.09
C PRO A 420 18.34 5.63 15.09
N ASN A 421 19.60 5.18 15.20
CA ASN A 421 20.59 5.94 15.95
C ASN A 421 20.88 7.25 15.22
N ILE A 422 20.71 8.37 15.90
CA ILE A 422 20.91 9.72 15.37
C ILE A 422 21.95 10.51 16.15
N ASP A 423 22.77 9.82 16.96
CA ASP A 423 23.86 10.40 17.72
C ASP A 423 25.00 10.84 16.79
N PRO A 424 25.27 12.16 16.67
CA PRO A 424 26.32 12.67 15.80
C PRO A 424 27.74 12.26 16.24
N ASP A 425 27.93 11.98 17.51
CA ASP A 425 29.27 11.63 18.06
C ASP A 425 29.58 10.13 17.84
N ALA A 426 28.53 9.31 17.72
CA ALA A 426 28.68 7.88 17.45
C ALA A 426 28.85 7.56 15.96
N LEU A 427 28.66 8.53 15.07
CA LEU A 427 28.64 8.37 13.64
C LEU A 427 29.72 9.24 12.98
N ASP A 428 30.42 8.68 11.99
CA ASP A 428 31.43 9.42 11.24
C ASP A 428 30.77 10.56 10.44
N ASN A 429 31.19 11.79 10.69
CA ASN A 429 30.62 13.01 10.13
C ASN A 429 31.08 13.33 8.70
N ASN A 430 31.67 12.40 7.98
CA ASN A 430 31.97 12.63 6.55
C ASN A 430 30.73 12.43 5.68
N GLU A 431 30.74 12.94 4.45
CA GLU A 431 29.62 12.84 3.51
C GLU A 431 29.22 11.42 3.13
N ASN A 432 30.12 10.46 3.33
CA ASN A 432 29.89 9.04 3.13
C ASN A 432 29.44 8.33 4.42
N SER A 433 29.32 9.06 5.51
CA SER A 433 28.86 8.51 6.78
C SER A 433 27.37 8.17 6.71
N PRO A 434 26.96 7.04 7.29
CA PRO A 434 25.55 6.71 7.49
C PRO A 434 24.74 7.80 8.19
N TYR A 435 25.37 8.58 9.06
CA TYR A 435 24.77 9.74 9.71
C TYR A 435 24.22 10.75 8.69
N TRP A 436 24.99 11.09 7.66
CA TRP A 436 24.54 12.01 6.61
C TRP A 436 23.35 11.50 5.83
N GLN A 437 23.15 10.21 5.83
CA GLN A 437 22.12 9.53 5.02
C GLN A 437 20.93 9.02 5.83
N GLY A 438 20.88 9.39 7.13
CA GLY A 438 19.78 9.00 7.99
C GLY A 438 19.82 7.52 8.38
N ALA A 439 20.99 6.90 8.36
CA ALA A 439 21.16 5.50 8.66
C ALA A 439 22.09 5.30 9.84
N ASN A 440 21.74 4.35 10.69
CA ASN A 440 22.72 3.74 11.58
C ASN A 440 23.33 2.55 10.85
N PRO A 441 24.65 2.51 10.61
CA PRO A 441 25.29 1.29 10.21
C PRO A 441 25.29 0.36 11.41
N GLY A 442 24.29 -0.46 11.52
CA GLY A 442 24.37 -1.62 12.38
C GLY A 442 25.62 -2.45 12.01
N PRO A 443 25.92 -3.52 12.74
CA PRO A 443 27.04 -4.39 12.41
C PRO A 443 27.01 -4.73 10.92
N ALA A 444 28.17 -4.63 10.26
CA ALA A 444 28.34 -4.98 8.85
C ALA A 444 27.56 -4.13 7.82
N GLY A 445 27.43 -2.82 8.05
CA GLY A 445 26.87 -1.90 7.06
C GLY A 445 25.34 -2.00 6.88
N GLN A 446 24.65 -2.49 7.89
CA GLN A 446 23.19 -2.53 7.88
C GLN A 446 22.61 -1.15 8.16
N HIS A 447 22.11 -0.48 7.13
CA HIS A 447 21.52 0.85 7.22
C HIS A 447 20.02 0.80 7.54
N ARG A 448 19.63 -0.03 8.51
CA ARG A 448 18.25 -0.21 8.97
C ARG A 448 18.22 -0.83 10.37
N SER A 449 17.19 -0.53 11.15
CA SER A 449 16.85 -1.27 12.36
C SER A 449 15.80 -2.37 12.08
N THR A 450 15.00 -2.20 11.04
CA THR A 450 14.03 -3.18 10.54
C THR A 450 14.22 -3.38 9.04
N ASP A 451 14.36 -4.62 8.59
CA ASP A 451 14.35 -4.89 7.15
C ASP A 451 12.90 -4.81 6.63
N PHE A 452 12.66 -4.03 5.59
CA PHE A 452 11.32 -3.86 5.03
C PHE A 452 10.69 -5.18 4.57
N ARG A 453 11.52 -6.17 4.20
CA ARG A 453 11.07 -7.51 3.80
C ARG A 453 10.47 -8.31 4.96
N ASP A 454 10.87 -8.01 6.21
CA ASP A 454 10.24 -8.63 7.39
C ASP A 454 8.80 -8.11 7.57
N VAL A 455 8.55 -6.85 7.25
CA VAL A 455 7.20 -6.27 7.23
C VAL A 455 6.35 -6.93 6.14
N TYR A 456 6.87 -7.04 4.92
CA TYR A 456 6.19 -7.73 3.81
C TYR A 456 5.94 -9.20 4.13
N GLY A 457 6.95 -9.90 4.64
CA GLY A 457 6.83 -11.30 5.05
C GLY A 457 5.81 -11.51 6.17
N THR A 458 5.73 -10.57 7.12
CA THR A 458 4.68 -10.60 8.17
C THR A 458 3.29 -10.47 7.54
N ILE A 459 3.09 -9.54 6.61
CA ILE A 459 1.81 -9.39 5.89
C ILE A 459 1.49 -10.65 5.10
N LEU A 460 2.45 -11.15 4.31
CA LEU A 460 2.26 -12.35 3.49
C LEU A 460 1.92 -13.59 4.32
N THR A 461 2.56 -13.77 5.47
CA THR A 461 2.36 -14.97 6.30
C THR A 461 1.18 -14.84 7.25
N ARG A 462 0.97 -13.68 7.89
CA ARG A 462 -0.03 -13.49 8.95
C ARG A 462 -1.35 -12.93 8.45
N TRP A 463 -1.32 -12.10 7.40
CA TRP A 463 -2.52 -11.52 6.81
C TRP A 463 -2.98 -12.27 5.55
N LEU A 464 -2.05 -12.70 4.72
CA LEU A 464 -2.34 -13.37 3.45
C LEU A 464 -2.16 -14.90 3.52
N ASP A 465 -1.95 -15.47 4.70
CA ASP A 465 -1.93 -16.90 5.02
C ASP A 465 -0.93 -17.74 4.19
N MET A 466 0.15 -17.11 3.67
CA MET A 466 1.20 -17.85 2.96
C MET A 466 2.12 -18.59 3.93
N SER A 467 2.61 -19.76 3.53
CA SER A 467 3.70 -20.38 4.28
C SER A 467 5.00 -19.58 4.13
N GLN A 468 5.80 -19.49 5.19
CA GLN A 468 7.10 -18.82 5.14
C GLN A 468 7.99 -19.39 4.02
N ALA A 469 7.99 -20.71 3.83
CA ALA A 469 8.74 -21.36 2.75
C ALA A 469 8.32 -20.84 1.36
N THR A 470 7.02 -20.68 1.13
CA THR A 470 6.49 -20.14 -0.13
C THR A 470 6.84 -18.66 -0.31
N VAL A 471 6.74 -17.87 0.75
CA VAL A 471 7.16 -16.47 0.71
C VAL A 471 8.61 -16.34 0.27
N LEU A 472 9.50 -17.11 0.89
CA LEU A 472 10.94 -17.10 0.59
C LEU A 472 11.28 -17.63 -0.80
N SER A 473 10.56 -18.64 -1.30
CA SER A 473 10.89 -19.26 -2.59
C SER A 473 10.22 -18.59 -3.78
N SER A 474 9.12 -17.85 -3.59
CA SER A 474 8.27 -17.44 -4.70
C SER A 474 7.89 -15.94 -4.70
N VAL A 475 7.86 -15.29 -3.55
CA VAL A 475 7.41 -13.88 -3.46
C VAL A 475 8.56 -12.95 -3.13
N LEU A 476 9.29 -13.22 -2.07
CA LEU A 476 10.50 -12.49 -1.68
C LEU A 476 11.76 -13.31 -2.04
N ALA A 477 11.66 -14.18 -3.06
CA ALA A 477 12.78 -14.91 -3.60
C ALA A 477 13.83 -13.94 -4.10
N LEU A 478 15.01 -14.05 -3.54
CA LEU A 478 16.11 -13.15 -3.79
C LEU A 478 17.21 -13.97 -4.46
N ASP A 479 17.82 -13.39 -5.47
CA ASP A 479 19.04 -13.96 -6.03
C ASP A 479 20.10 -14.03 -4.92
N ALA A 480 20.87 -15.10 -4.89
CA ALA A 480 21.95 -15.25 -3.94
C ALA A 480 22.99 -14.15 -4.20
N GLY A 481 23.17 -13.24 -3.25
CA GLY A 481 24.10 -12.13 -3.37
C GLY A 481 24.42 -11.51 -2.00
N PRO A 482 25.43 -10.65 -1.91
CA PRO A 482 25.87 -10.05 -0.65
C PRO A 482 24.76 -9.32 0.13
N ALA A 483 23.78 -8.73 -0.55
CA ALA A 483 22.65 -8.07 0.09
C ALA A 483 21.73 -9.03 0.85
N ASN A 484 21.82 -10.33 0.62
CA ASN A 484 21.07 -11.35 1.34
C ASN A 484 21.80 -11.85 2.59
N ASP A 485 23.11 -11.67 2.67
CA ASP A 485 23.92 -12.15 3.80
C ASP A 485 23.51 -11.47 5.11
N TYR A 486 22.88 -10.29 5.04
CA TYR A 486 22.40 -9.52 6.18
C TYR A 486 20.92 -9.70 6.50
N TRP A 487 20.16 -10.40 5.65
CA TRP A 487 18.77 -10.69 5.91
C TRP A 487 18.61 -12.16 6.35
N THR A 488 18.50 -12.34 7.63
CA THR A 488 18.12 -13.63 8.18
C THR A 488 16.59 -13.67 8.24
N ALA A 489 15.96 -14.25 7.24
CA ALA A 489 14.52 -14.46 7.14
C ALA A 489 13.90 -15.29 8.29
N ALA A 490 14.50 -15.25 9.46
CA ALA A 490 14.15 -16.12 10.55
C ALA A 490 12.76 -15.86 11.12
N ASN A 491 12.24 -14.64 10.97
CA ASN A 491 11.00 -14.27 11.65
C ASN A 491 10.15 -13.28 10.86
N PHE A 492 9.34 -13.77 9.91
CA PHE A 492 8.22 -12.97 9.42
C PHE A 492 7.17 -12.79 10.52
N ASN A 493 7.57 -12.15 11.59
CA ASN A 493 6.72 -11.81 12.71
C ASN A 493 7.24 -10.57 13.42
N VAL A 494 7.03 -9.41 12.82
CA VAL A 494 7.33 -8.13 13.46
C VAL A 494 6.43 -7.90 14.69
N GLY A 495 5.29 -8.63 14.79
CA GLY A 495 4.40 -8.61 15.96
C GLY A 495 3.13 -7.79 15.79
N PHE A 496 3.00 -7.02 14.74
CA PHE A 496 1.83 -6.16 14.50
C PHE A 496 0.59 -6.90 13.95
N LEU A 497 0.73 -8.15 13.59
CA LEU A 497 -0.39 -9.04 13.21
C LEU A 497 -0.39 -10.30 14.09
N PRO A 498 -1.57 -10.83 14.43
CA PRO A 498 -1.68 -12.02 15.28
C PRO A 498 -1.14 -13.29 14.67
#